data_2c8c32b224bb9131610afdd5345d2816
#
_entry.id   2c8c32b224bb9131610afdd5345d2816
#
_cell.length_a   1.000
_cell.length_b   1.000
_cell.length_c   1.000
_cell.angle_alpha   90.00
_cell.angle_beta   90.00
_cell.angle_gamma   90.00
#
_symmetry.space_group_name_H-M   'P 1'
#
loop_
_entity.id
_entity.type
_entity.pdbx_description
1 polymer ?
#
loop_
_entity_poly.entity_id
_entity_poly.type
_entity_poly.pdbx_seq_one_letter_code
_entity_poly.pdbx_strand_id
1 'polypeptide(L)'
;MPAPSSLQLDMQSGTQSDPQANDCKNRKKPIIIAIIVIIAVIALIARFVVWKSTNHNSGDDSAQNGSSTAQNADEQSNKTKQNDAAKQTKDCATTPDAGLESVEKNGTTMIATVAFSAHACGDTAWKGEDVTISIKDSINEVIASAVYDFASDPMQFTSGTATLELAYAIGQYWRASDQIETKSTSMVVQKGATPNGNAVASVGDARGGANIADSDAERYAQLALSWQLSHDRSAVSGLYDIPTTQLFSRKYGMEVDGKTQQYRDIYAQYLTLRASWPKAVLAWAADYSYYTRYGHEADYYVLLSGEEFGSVADARAWCSDNGFGENDCMAVQIN
;
A
#
# COMPACT_ATOMS: atom_id res chain seq x y z
N MET A 1 -23.00 -32.02 -23.55
CA MET A 1 -23.63 -31.26 -22.46
C MET A 1 -23.59 -29.81 -22.89
N PRO A 2 -24.72 -29.14 -23.09
CA PRO A 2 -24.73 -27.76 -23.57
C PRO A 2 -24.47 -26.77 -22.42
N ALA A 3 -23.79 -25.66 -22.76
CA ALA A 3 -23.49 -24.54 -21.85
C ALA A 3 -24.78 -23.80 -21.44
N PRO A 4 -24.87 -23.26 -20.21
CA PRO A 4 -26.01 -22.44 -19.82
C PRO A 4 -25.91 -21.04 -20.38
N SER A 5 -26.98 -20.59 -20.99
CA SER A 5 -27.23 -19.29 -21.56
C SER A 5 -27.27 -18.20 -20.49
N SER A 6 -26.71 -17.05 -20.83
CA SER A 6 -26.83 -15.78 -20.11
C SER A 6 -28.28 -15.35 -19.95
N LEU A 7 -28.77 -15.25 -18.71
CA LEU A 7 -30.06 -14.64 -18.37
C LEU A 7 -29.88 -13.12 -18.27
N GLN A 8 -30.37 -12.42 -19.28
CA GLN A 8 -30.66 -11.00 -19.23
C GLN A 8 -31.90 -10.77 -18.36
N LEU A 9 -31.76 -9.97 -17.33
CA LEU A 9 -32.88 -9.50 -16.51
C LEU A 9 -33.54 -8.32 -17.22
N ASP A 10 -34.71 -8.57 -17.80
CA ASP A 10 -35.66 -7.53 -18.22
C ASP A 10 -36.28 -6.87 -16.98
N MET A 11 -35.92 -5.61 -16.73
CA MET A 11 -36.69 -4.74 -15.84
C MET A 11 -37.90 -4.20 -16.57
N GLN A 12 -39.08 -4.71 -16.24
CA GLN A 12 -40.32 -4.10 -16.66
C GLN A 12 -40.56 -2.77 -15.94
N SER A 13 -40.58 -1.71 -16.76
CA SER A 13 -40.97 -0.35 -16.44
C SER A 13 -42.43 -0.27 -16.06
N GLY A 14 -42.72 0.03 -14.82
CA GLY A 14 -44.06 0.47 -14.38
C GLY A 14 -44.16 1.97 -14.47
N THR A 15 -44.90 2.46 -15.47
CA THR A 15 -45.30 3.84 -15.63
C THR A 15 -46.22 4.30 -14.51
N GLN A 16 -45.81 5.32 -13.76
CA GLN A 16 -46.76 6.17 -13.05
C GLN A 16 -46.34 7.64 -13.11
N SER A 17 -47.33 8.43 -13.47
CA SER A 17 -47.40 9.78 -13.97
C SER A 17 -46.68 10.84 -13.09
N ASP A 18 -46.10 11.83 -13.80
CA ASP A 18 -45.63 13.13 -13.32
C ASP A 18 -46.72 13.95 -12.60
N PRO A 19 -46.30 14.85 -11.68
CA PRO A 19 -46.47 16.25 -12.02
C PRO A 19 -45.28 17.17 -11.67
N GLN A 20 -45.02 18.03 -12.61
CA GLN A 20 -44.50 19.38 -12.55
C GLN A 20 -43.03 19.63 -12.23
N ALA A 21 -42.40 20.10 -13.28
CA ALA A 21 -41.17 20.86 -13.34
C ALA A 21 -41.13 22.04 -12.36
N ASN A 22 -40.03 22.15 -11.61
CA ASN A 22 -39.50 23.44 -11.17
C ASN A 22 -38.01 23.49 -11.39
N ASP A 23 -37.66 24.43 -12.23
CA ASP A 23 -36.42 25.10 -12.56
C ASP A 23 -35.35 25.05 -11.46
N CYS A 24 -34.25 24.35 -11.67
CA CYS A 24 -33.01 24.48 -10.92
C CYS A 24 -31.86 24.89 -11.80
N LYS A 25 -31.71 26.19 -11.88
CA LYS A 25 -30.70 26.99 -12.53
C LYS A 25 -29.31 26.71 -11.96
N ASN A 26 -28.42 26.18 -12.78
CA ASN A 26 -26.99 26.46 -12.80
C ASN A 26 -26.15 26.31 -11.48
N ARG A 27 -25.58 25.10 -11.26
CA ARG A 27 -24.41 24.92 -10.38
C ARG A 27 -23.29 24.16 -11.10
N LYS A 28 -22.67 24.78 -12.11
CA LYS A 28 -21.48 24.22 -12.80
C LYS A 28 -20.16 24.88 -12.38
N LYS A 29 -20.01 25.37 -11.15
CA LYS A 29 -18.81 26.13 -10.75
C LYS A 29 -17.74 25.41 -9.90
N PRO A 30 -17.93 24.31 -9.16
CA PRO A 30 -16.82 23.74 -8.37
C PRO A 30 -15.86 22.86 -9.18
N ILE A 31 -16.29 22.19 -10.24
CA ILE A 31 -15.45 21.23 -10.99
C ILE A 31 -14.34 21.94 -11.77
N ILE A 32 -14.62 23.13 -12.33
CA ILE A 32 -13.64 23.88 -13.11
C ILE A 32 -12.49 24.40 -12.24
N ILE A 33 -12.76 24.77 -10.98
CA ILE A 33 -11.74 25.24 -10.04
C ILE A 33 -10.79 24.11 -9.62
N ALA A 34 -11.30 22.90 -9.42
CA ALA A 34 -10.46 21.74 -9.06
C ALA A 34 -9.51 21.35 -10.20
N ILE A 35 -9.96 21.39 -11.45
CA ILE A 35 -9.12 21.08 -12.62
C ILE A 35 -8.01 22.14 -12.80
N ILE A 36 -8.30 23.42 -12.58
CA ILE A 36 -7.30 24.49 -12.69
C ILE A 36 -6.20 24.35 -11.62
N VAL A 37 -6.54 23.93 -10.40
CA VAL A 37 -5.57 23.71 -9.32
C VAL A 37 -4.64 22.54 -9.64
N ILE A 38 -5.17 21.43 -10.20
CA ILE A 38 -4.36 20.26 -10.58
C ILE A 38 -3.39 20.63 -11.71
N ILE A 39 -3.81 21.38 -12.71
CA ILE A 39 -2.94 21.82 -13.82
C ILE A 39 -1.84 22.76 -13.32
N ALA A 40 -2.13 23.64 -12.36
CA ALA A 40 -1.15 24.54 -11.78
C ALA A 40 -0.07 23.80 -10.97
N VAL A 41 -0.45 22.74 -10.23
CA VAL A 41 0.49 21.90 -9.48
C VAL A 41 1.40 21.11 -10.41
N ILE A 42 0.87 20.53 -11.49
CA ILE A 42 1.67 19.82 -12.49
C ILE A 42 2.66 20.76 -13.19
N ALA A 43 2.28 22.00 -13.50
CA ALA A 43 3.16 22.98 -14.11
C ALA A 43 4.29 23.43 -13.18
N LEU A 44 4.05 23.50 -11.86
CA LEU A 44 5.07 23.82 -10.86
C LEU A 44 6.09 22.69 -10.70
N ILE A 45 5.63 21.44 -10.70
CA ILE A 45 6.50 20.26 -10.62
C ILE A 45 7.39 20.18 -11.87
N ALA A 46 6.84 20.39 -13.08
CA ALA A 46 7.59 20.38 -14.31
C ALA A 46 8.68 21.49 -14.35
N ARG A 47 8.40 22.67 -13.81
CA ARG A 47 9.40 23.76 -13.71
C ARG A 47 10.51 23.42 -12.73
N PHE A 48 10.20 22.73 -11.63
CA PHE A 48 11.20 22.34 -10.62
C PHE A 48 12.17 21.28 -11.17
N VAL A 49 11.67 20.32 -11.95
CA VAL A 49 12.48 19.28 -12.60
C VAL A 49 13.40 19.87 -13.66
N VAL A 50 12.91 20.82 -14.49
CA VAL A 50 13.73 21.48 -15.51
C VAL A 50 14.81 22.38 -14.88
N TRP A 51 14.50 23.08 -13.77
CA TRP A 51 15.48 23.92 -13.08
C TRP A 51 16.62 23.12 -12.44
N LYS A 52 16.35 21.92 -11.95
CA LYS A 52 17.37 21.02 -11.36
C LYS A 52 18.26 20.39 -12.45
N SER A 53 17.76 20.26 -13.69
CA SER A 53 18.52 19.69 -14.82
C SER A 53 19.47 20.67 -15.50
N THR A 54 19.29 22.00 -15.31
CA THR A 54 20.12 23.01 -15.98
C THR A 54 21.31 23.52 -15.15
N ASN A 55 21.48 23.06 -13.91
CA ASN A 55 22.57 23.50 -13.03
C ASN A 55 23.77 22.55 -12.98
N HIS A 56 23.88 21.59 -13.90
CA HIS A 56 25.06 20.74 -14.04
C HIS A 56 25.57 20.80 -15.48
N ASN A 57 26.20 21.92 -15.85
CA ASN A 57 27.20 21.95 -16.92
C ASN A 57 27.86 23.35 -16.95
N SER A 58 29.07 23.45 -16.44
CA SER A 58 30.07 24.44 -16.91
C SER A 58 31.43 24.12 -16.29
N GLY A 59 32.40 23.91 -17.15
CA GLY A 59 33.82 23.91 -16.81
C GLY A 59 34.61 22.93 -17.72
N ASP A 60 34.94 23.37 -18.59
CA ASP A 60 35.66 23.80 -19.79
C ASP A 60 36.94 22.97 -20.03
N ASP A 61 37.11 22.69 -21.31
CA ASP A 61 38.26 22.15 -22.01
C ASP A 61 39.60 22.87 -21.72
N SER A 62 40.71 22.13 -21.72
CA SER A 62 41.86 22.49 -22.56
C SER A 62 42.83 21.31 -22.70
N ALA A 63 43.03 20.92 -23.93
CA ALA A 63 44.09 20.04 -24.40
C ALA A 63 45.45 20.74 -24.36
N GLN A 64 46.54 20.02 -24.11
CA GLN A 64 47.68 19.92 -25.04
C GLN A 64 48.84 19.08 -24.48
N ASN A 65 49.10 18.01 -25.16
CA ASN A 65 50.36 17.54 -25.80
C ASN A 65 51.72 17.94 -25.18
N GLY A 66 52.57 16.93 -24.97
CA GLY A 66 54.01 17.12 -24.81
C GLY A 66 54.78 15.88 -24.31
N SER A 67 55.32 15.15 -25.23
CA SER A 67 56.28 14.03 -25.12
C SER A 67 57.58 14.48 -24.46
N SER A 68 58.20 13.58 -23.68
CA SER A 68 59.59 13.07 -23.81
C SER A 68 60.38 13.00 -22.50
N THR A 69 60.83 11.77 -22.27
CA THR A 69 62.20 11.29 -22.03
C THR A 69 62.98 11.71 -20.76
N ALA A 70 63.19 10.70 -19.93
CA ALA A 70 64.45 10.17 -19.34
C ALA A 70 65.24 10.94 -18.28
N GLN A 71 65.55 10.15 -17.28
CA GLN A 71 66.84 9.95 -16.55
C GLN A 71 67.00 10.59 -15.18
N ASN A 72 67.11 9.64 -14.23
CA ASN A 72 68.08 9.53 -13.10
C ASN A 72 68.38 10.72 -12.19
N ALA A 73 68.14 10.54 -10.89
CA ALA A 73 69.20 10.33 -9.89
C ALA A 73 68.61 10.40 -8.45
N ASP A 74 69.19 9.61 -7.60
CA ASP A 74 69.04 9.49 -6.16
C ASP A 74 68.96 10.82 -5.42
N GLU A 75 68.03 10.90 -4.46
CA GLU A 75 68.37 11.46 -3.15
C GLU A 75 67.34 11.02 -2.07
N GLN A 76 67.88 10.42 -1.08
CA GLN A 76 67.31 9.90 0.15
C GLN A 76 66.81 11.08 0.99
N SER A 77 65.49 11.21 1.20
CA SER A 77 64.98 12.06 2.25
C SER A 77 63.80 11.38 2.96
N ASN A 78 64.07 11.05 4.17
CA ASN A 78 63.22 10.51 5.19
C ASN A 78 61.97 11.38 5.40
N LYS A 79 60.79 10.95 4.93
CA LYS A 79 59.52 11.55 5.27
C LYS A 79 58.60 10.49 5.87
N THR A 80 58.36 10.70 7.15
CA THR A 80 57.36 10.12 8.00
C THR A 80 56.14 9.66 7.20
N LYS A 81 55.93 8.36 7.09
CA LYS A 81 54.68 7.77 6.61
C LYS A 81 53.62 8.10 7.63
N GLN A 82 52.86 9.11 7.37
CA GLN A 82 51.56 9.28 7.98
C GLN A 82 50.68 8.16 7.40
N ASN A 83 50.52 7.12 8.19
CA ASN A 83 49.57 6.09 7.91
C ASN A 83 48.18 6.71 8.03
N ASP A 84 47.66 7.22 6.94
CA ASP A 84 46.23 7.27 6.72
C ASP A 84 45.74 5.81 6.55
N ALA A 85 45.64 5.14 7.67
CA ALA A 85 44.84 3.93 7.75
C ALA A 85 43.39 4.39 7.51
N ALA A 86 42.97 4.39 6.24
CA ALA A 86 41.56 4.33 5.92
C ALA A 86 41.01 3.15 6.76
N LYS A 87 40.29 3.50 7.82
CA LYS A 87 39.58 2.55 8.68
C LYS A 87 38.60 1.84 7.75
N GLN A 88 39.01 0.69 7.19
CA GLN A 88 38.12 -0.20 6.50
C GLN A 88 37.07 -0.58 7.54
N THR A 89 35.94 0.07 7.47
CA THR A 89 34.76 -0.29 8.27
C THR A 89 34.37 -1.68 7.80
N LYS A 90 34.71 -2.67 8.61
CA LYS A 90 34.37 -4.05 8.36
C LYS A 90 32.84 -4.14 8.41
N ASP A 91 32.22 -4.46 7.30
CA ASP A 91 30.76 -4.63 7.24
C ASP A 91 30.32 -5.67 8.28
N CYS A 92 29.18 -5.43 8.90
CA CYS A 92 28.62 -6.37 9.85
C CYS A 92 28.00 -7.57 9.12
N ALA A 93 28.39 -8.80 9.53
CA ALA A 93 27.86 -10.03 8.96
C ALA A 93 26.61 -10.57 9.68
N THR A 94 26.37 -10.12 10.92
CA THR A 94 25.26 -10.60 11.76
C THR A 94 23.93 -10.04 11.24
N THR A 95 22.97 -10.93 10.97
CA THR A 95 21.59 -10.50 10.65
C THR A 95 20.99 -9.83 11.89
N PRO A 96 20.49 -8.59 11.78
CA PRO A 96 19.93 -7.88 12.91
C PRO A 96 18.60 -8.49 13.35
N ASP A 97 18.31 -8.42 14.65
CA ASP A 97 16.97 -8.54 15.18
C ASP A 97 16.18 -7.27 14.90
N ALA A 98 14.86 -7.37 14.78
CA ALA A 98 13.99 -6.25 14.50
C ALA A 98 12.79 -6.21 15.45
N GLY A 99 12.35 -5.00 15.80
CA GLY A 99 11.16 -4.74 16.58
C GLY A 99 10.35 -3.61 15.97
N LEU A 100 9.03 -3.75 15.93
CA LEU A 100 8.12 -2.72 15.43
C LEU A 100 7.88 -1.66 16.52
N GLU A 101 8.21 -0.40 16.23
CA GLU A 101 8.00 0.72 17.16
C GLU A 101 6.66 1.40 16.91
N SER A 102 6.37 1.74 15.65
CA SER A 102 5.11 2.38 15.26
C SER A 102 4.68 1.99 13.85
N VAL A 103 3.40 2.21 13.56
CA VAL A 103 2.83 2.07 12.23
C VAL A 103 2.00 3.31 11.92
N GLU A 104 2.22 3.88 10.76
CA GLU A 104 1.49 5.04 10.27
C GLU A 104 0.92 4.76 8.87
N LYS A 105 -0.09 5.53 8.49
CA LYS A 105 -0.68 5.47 7.15
C LYS A 105 -0.33 6.71 6.35
N ASN A 106 0.19 6.53 5.14
CA ASN A 106 0.39 7.59 4.16
C ASN A 106 -0.35 7.24 2.86
N GLY A 107 -1.57 7.77 2.71
CA GLY A 107 -2.48 7.35 1.64
C GLY A 107 -2.84 5.87 1.76
N THR A 108 -2.42 5.07 0.79
CA THR A 108 -2.58 3.61 0.76
C THR A 108 -1.30 2.86 1.13
N THR A 109 -0.26 3.56 1.53
CA THR A 109 1.01 2.96 1.98
C THR A 109 1.04 2.91 3.50
N MET A 110 1.42 1.77 4.04
CA MET A 110 1.73 1.59 5.46
C MET A 110 3.21 1.92 5.67
N ILE A 111 3.52 2.80 6.60
CA ILE A 111 4.88 3.14 7.03
C ILE A 111 5.11 2.51 8.40
N ALA A 112 6.13 1.67 8.51
CA ALA A 112 6.53 1.02 9.75
C ALA A 112 7.86 1.60 10.24
N THR A 113 7.90 2.16 11.45
CA THR A 113 9.15 2.50 12.12
C THR A 113 9.67 1.26 12.83
N VAL A 114 10.88 0.84 12.48
CA VAL A 114 11.48 -0.42 12.91
C VAL A 114 12.80 -0.15 13.61
N ALA A 115 12.93 -0.61 14.85
CA ALA A 115 14.19 -0.66 15.58
C ALA A 115 14.93 -1.95 15.23
N PHE A 116 16.16 -1.83 14.78
CA PHE A 116 17.06 -2.94 14.51
C PHE A 116 18.15 -3.01 15.57
N SER A 117 18.51 -4.22 15.97
CA SER A 117 19.61 -4.45 16.91
C SER A 117 20.55 -5.55 16.44
N ALA A 118 21.84 -5.25 16.48
CA ALA A 118 22.92 -6.17 16.18
C ALA A 118 24.17 -5.74 16.97
N HIS A 119 24.19 -6.03 18.27
CA HIS A 119 25.25 -5.57 19.20
C HIS A 119 26.67 -5.93 18.74
N ALA A 120 26.83 -7.07 18.03
CA ALA A 120 28.11 -7.47 17.47
C ALA A 120 28.61 -6.53 16.36
N CYS A 121 27.75 -5.67 15.82
CA CYS A 121 28.09 -4.75 14.72
C CYS A 121 28.72 -3.43 15.23
N GLY A 122 28.45 -3.00 16.48
CA GLY A 122 28.95 -1.73 16.98
C GLY A 122 28.56 -0.54 16.11
N ASP A 123 29.55 0.22 15.62
CA ASP A 123 29.36 1.39 14.75
C ASP A 123 29.72 1.05 13.29
N THR A 124 29.17 -0.04 12.74
CA THR A 124 29.43 -0.50 11.38
C THR A 124 28.17 -0.51 10.52
N ALA A 125 28.36 -0.65 9.20
CA ALA A 125 27.25 -0.83 8.27
C ALA A 125 26.88 -2.30 8.15
N TRP A 126 25.58 -2.57 7.99
CA TRP A 126 25.08 -3.88 7.60
C TRP A 126 24.56 -3.84 6.17
N LYS A 127 25.04 -4.80 5.37
CA LYS A 127 24.64 -5.00 3.98
C LYS A 127 23.87 -6.30 3.85
N GLY A 128 22.73 -6.24 3.18
CA GLY A 128 21.93 -7.41 2.87
C GLY A 128 21.21 -7.21 1.56
N GLU A 129 21.40 -8.14 0.64
CA GLU A 129 20.62 -8.23 -0.59
C GLU A 129 19.40 -9.11 -0.33
N ASP A 130 18.30 -8.81 -0.99
CA ASP A 130 17.09 -9.64 -1.00
C ASP A 130 16.62 -10.04 0.43
N VAL A 131 16.46 -9.03 1.28
CA VAL A 131 16.10 -9.22 2.69
C VAL A 131 14.59 -9.12 2.85
N THR A 132 13.93 -10.25 3.16
CA THR A 132 12.53 -10.20 3.60
C THR A 132 12.45 -9.66 5.03
N ILE A 133 11.62 -8.63 5.20
CA ILE A 133 11.24 -8.13 6.52
C ILE A 133 9.73 -8.31 6.66
N SER A 134 9.35 -9.17 7.61
CA SER A 134 7.96 -9.51 7.87
C SER A 134 7.55 -9.06 9.26
N ILE A 135 6.33 -8.53 9.36
CA ILE A 135 5.64 -8.24 10.63
C ILE A 135 4.60 -9.33 10.84
N LYS A 136 4.57 -9.91 12.02
CA LYS A 136 3.63 -10.95 12.44
C LYS A 136 2.83 -10.49 13.63
N ASP A 137 1.57 -10.90 13.70
CA ASP A 137 0.70 -10.62 14.84
C ASP A 137 0.92 -11.59 16.03
N SER A 138 0.11 -11.46 17.05
CA SER A 138 0.19 -12.26 18.29
C SER A 138 -0.03 -13.76 18.12
N ILE A 139 -0.67 -14.18 17.03
CA ILE A 139 -0.86 -15.59 16.66
C ILE A 139 0.11 -16.07 15.59
N ASN A 140 1.16 -15.26 15.33
CA ASN A 140 2.25 -15.57 14.39
C ASN A 140 1.82 -15.59 12.91
N GLU A 141 0.69 -14.95 12.55
CA GLU A 141 0.29 -14.72 11.16
C GLU A 141 1.05 -13.52 10.59
N VAL A 142 1.47 -13.63 9.32
CA VAL A 142 2.14 -12.53 8.62
C VAL A 142 1.12 -11.47 8.24
N ILE A 143 1.28 -10.26 8.77
CA ILE A 143 0.42 -9.10 8.52
C ILE A 143 1.05 -8.04 7.63
N ALA A 144 2.36 -8.08 7.44
CA ALA A 144 3.08 -7.34 6.40
C ALA A 144 4.36 -8.07 6.04
N SER A 145 4.78 -8.00 4.77
CA SER A 145 6.04 -8.58 4.30
C SER A 145 6.47 -7.96 2.97
N ALA A 146 7.73 -7.56 2.87
CA ALA A 146 8.34 -7.08 1.64
C ALA A 146 9.82 -7.45 1.60
N VAL A 147 10.43 -7.39 0.41
CA VAL A 147 11.84 -7.70 0.17
C VAL A 147 12.59 -6.40 -0.04
N TYR A 148 13.56 -6.11 0.82
CA TYR A 148 14.37 -4.89 0.80
C TYR A 148 15.80 -5.18 0.38
N ASP A 149 16.44 -4.20 -0.29
CA ASP A 149 17.85 -4.23 -0.64
C ASP A 149 18.63 -3.21 0.19
N PHE A 150 19.56 -3.70 1.01
CA PHE A 150 20.49 -2.89 1.80
C PHE A 150 21.93 -2.99 1.27
N ALA A 151 22.16 -3.55 0.08
CA ALA A 151 23.48 -3.61 -0.52
C ALA A 151 23.92 -2.25 -1.06
N SER A 152 22.99 -1.56 -1.75
CA SER A 152 23.21 -0.26 -2.36
C SER A 152 23.11 0.90 -1.35
N ASP A 153 22.25 0.76 -0.34
CA ASP A 153 22.07 1.73 0.75
C ASP A 153 22.10 1.00 2.10
N PRO A 154 23.30 0.74 2.65
CA PRO A 154 23.49 -0.05 3.85
C PRO A 154 22.84 0.56 5.09
N MET A 155 22.33 -0.30 5.98
CA MET A 155 21.84 0.09 7.30
C MET A 155 23.03 0.47 8.19
N GLN A 156 23.05 1.71 8.65
CA GLN A 156 24.11 2.21 9.54
C GLN A 156 23.74 1.95 10.99
N PHE A 157 24.59 1.21 11.70
CA PHE A 157 24.45 1.01 13.13
C PHE A 157 25.25 2.03 13.93
N THR A 158 24.67 2.45 15.05
CA THR A 158 25.34 3.24 16.09
C THR A 158 25.20 2.45 17.40
N SER A 159 26.33 2.08 17.97
CA SER A 159 26.36 1.21 19.18
C SER A 159 25.54 -0.08 19.03
N GLY A 160 25.51 -0.63 17.81
CA GLY A 160 24.78 -1.86 17.49
C GLY A 160 23.27 -1.70 17.34
N THR A 161 22.76 -0.48 17.20
CA THR A 161 21.33 -0.20 16.97
C THR A 161 21.13 0.70 15.74
N ALA A 162 19.99 0.56 15.08
CA ALA A 162 19.54 1.43 13.99
C ALA A 162 18.01 1.53 14.01
N THR A 163 17.46 2.67 13.60
CA THR A 163 16.00 2.81 13.37
C THR A 163 15.79 3.23 11.93
N LEU A 164 14.88 2.56 11.25
CA LEU A 164 14.51 2.85 9.86
C LEU A 164 12.99 2.88 9.72
N GLU A 165 12.54 3.68 8.76
CA GLU A 165 11.18 3.62 8.26
C GLU A 165 11.12 2.72 7.03
N LEU A 166 10.16 1.80 7.02
CA LEU A 166 9.92 0.85 5.93
C LEU A 166 8.52 1.07 5.36
N ALA A 167 8.45 1.25 4.05
CA ALA A 167 7.19 1.43 3.34
C ALA A 167 6.70 0.10 2.77
N TYR A 168 5.45 -0.24 3.10
CA TYR A 168 4.72 -1.39 2.59
C TYR A 168 3.55 -0.88 1.74
N ALA A 169 3.57 -1.15 0.44
CA ALA A 169 2.47 -0.83 -0.46
C ALA A 169 1.31 -1.83 -0.32
N ILE A 170 0.15 -1.52 -0.91
CA ILE A 170 -0.94 -2.49 -1.06
C ILE A 170 -0.41 -3.75 -1.76
N GLY A 171 -0.73 -4.92 -1.19
CA GLY A 171 -0.20 -6.21 -1.61
C GLY A 171 1.05 -6.66 -0.84
N GLN A 172 1.61 -5.78 0.01
CA GLN A 172 2.71 -6.07 0.92
C GLN A 172 2.28 -6.05 2.40
N TYR A 173 1.04 -5.63 2.71
CA TYR A 173 0.48 -5.71 4.05
C TYR A 173 -0.97 -6.22 4.02
N TRP A 174 -1.35 -6.96 5.07
CA TRP A 174 -2.60 -7.71 5.19
C TRP A 174 -3.31 -7.43 6.52
N ARG A 175 -3.07 -6.25 7.08
CA ARG A 175 -3.79 -5.68 8.22
C ARG A 175 -3.81 -4.17 8.06
N ALA A 176 -4.95 -3.51 8.16
CA ALA A 176 -5.02 -2.07 8.11
C ALA A 176 -4.16 -1.48 9.24
N SER A 177 -3.44 -0.38 8.99
CA SER A 177 -2.46 0.19 9.93
C SER A 177 -3.07 0.55 11.29
N ASP A 178 -4.32 1.02 11.30
CA ASP A 178 -5.08 1.36 12.50
C ASP A 178 -5.56 0.14 13.31
N GLN A 179 -5.37 -1.07 12.78
CA GLN A 179 -5.70 -2.35 13.41
C GLN A 179 -4.46 -3.14 13.85
N ILE A 180 -3.27 -2.55 13.73
CA ILE A 180 -2.01 -3.18 14.14
C ILE A 180 -1.65 -2.72 15.56
N GLU A 181 -1.63 -3.67 16.50
CA GLU A 181 -1.20 -3.44 17.86
C GLU A 181 0.30 -3.77 17.98
N THR A 182 1.16 -2.74 17.89
CA THR A 182 2.62 -2.90 17.81
C THR A 182 3.23 -3.72 18.95
N LYS A 183 2.68 -3.61 20.16
CA LYS A 183 3.17 -4.34 21.34
C LYS A 183 2.95 -5.85 21.27
N SER A 184 2.02 -6.30 20.43
CA SER A 184 1.68 -7.72 20.27
C SER A 184 2.25 -8.31 18.97
N THR A 185 3.10 -7.55 18.25
CA THR A 185 3.73 -8.01 17.02
C THR A 185 5.14 -8.56 17.28
N SER A 186 5.59 -9.38 16.35
CA SER A 186 6.98 -9.81 16.21
C SER A 186 7.47 -9.54 14.80
N MET A 187 8.78 -9.40 14.63
CA MET A 187 9.38 -9.19 13.31
C MET A 187 10.36 -10.30 12.96
N VAL A 188 10.46 -10.59 11.67
CA VAL A 188 11.42 -11.55 11.13
C VAL A 188 12.21 -10.88 10.02
N VAL A 189 13.54 -10.95 10.12
CA VAL A 189 14.50 -10.50 9.12
C VAL A 189 15.18 -11.74 8.53
N GLN A 190 15.01 -11.96 7.22
CA GLN A 190 15.52 -13.14 6.54
C GLN A 190 16.21 -12.74 5.23
N LYS A 191 17.45 -13.19 5.02
CA LYS A 191 18.22 -13.01 3.77
C LYS A 191 17.88 -14.08 2.73
N GLY A 192 18.14 -13.76 1.46
CA GLY A 192 18.07 -14.72 0.35
C GLY A 192 16.66 -14.96 -0.16
N ALA A 193 15.77 -14.00 -0.03
CA ALA A 193 14.46 -14.01 -0.65
C ALA A 193 14.60 -13.80 -2.17
N THR A 194 13.57 -14.20 -2.92
CA THR A 194 13.47 -13.81 -4.34
C THR A 194 12.44 -12.69 -4.45
N PRO A 195 12.85 -11.46 -4.81
CA PRO A 195 11.92 -10.37 -4.99
C PRO A 195 11.01 -10.63 -6.20
N ASN A 196 9.73 -10.33 -6.08
CA ASN A 196 8.76 -10.40 -7.16
C ASN A 196 8.50 -8.99 -7.71
N GLY A 197 9.22 -8.65 -8.76
CA GLY A 197 9.18 -7.31 -9.36
C GLY A 197 10.14 -6.31 -8.72
N ASN A 198 9.97 -5.04 -9.05
CA ASN A 198 10.78 -3.96 -8.53
C ASN A 198 10.31 -3.52 -7.14
N ALA A 199 11.22 -2.95 -6.36
CA ALA A 199 10.85 -2.27 -5.13
C ALA A 199 9.89 -1.11 -5.42
N VAL A 200 8.91 -0.91 -4.55
CA VAL A 200 8.05 0.28 -4.61
C VAL A 200 8.86 1.54 -4.30
N ALA A 201 8.40 2.68 -4.78
CA ALA A 201 9.08 3.94 -4.50
C ALA A 201 9.10 4.23 -3.00
N SER A 202 10.20 4.80 -2.52
CA SER A 202 10.30 5.34 -1.16
C SER A 202 9.26 6.44 -0.95
N VAL A 203 8.75 6.54 0.27
CA VAL A 203 7.76 7.54 0.69
C VAL A 203 8.37 8.37 1.80
N GLY A 204 8.76 9.62 1.51
CA GLY A 204 9.59 10.40 2.42
C GLY A 204 10.93 9.69 2.66
N ASP A 205 11.26 9.46 3.92
CA ASP A 205 12.46 8.73 4.34
C ASP A 205 12.25 7.20 4.42
N ALA A 206 10.99 6.74 4.29
CA ALA A 206 10.65 5.33 4.35
C ALA A 206 11.10 4.58 3.09
N ARG A 207 11.90 3.54 3.27
CA ARG A 207 12.39 2.68 2.18
C ARG A 207 11.29 1.80 1.64
N GLY A 208 11.14 1.75 0.32
CA GLY A 208 10.24 0.82 -0.36
C GLY A 208 10.88 -0.54 -0.59
N GLY A 209 10.11 -1.61 -0.38
CA GLY A 209 10.50 -2.99 -0.69
C GLY A 209 9.84 -3.53 -1.95
N ALA A 210 10.38 -4.61 -2.51
CA ALA A 210 9.75 -5.39 -3.58
C ALA A 210 8.70 -6.35 -3.00
N ASN A 211 7.81 -6.85 -3.86
CA ASN A 211 6.83 -7.84 -3.44
C ASN A 211 7.48 -9.18 -3.10
N ILE A 212 6.84 -9.93 -2.22
CA ILE A 212 7.11 -11.37 -2.01
C ILE A 212 6.46 -12.21 -3.12
N ALA A 213 6.67 -13.51 -3.11
CA ALA A 213 6.05 -14.43 -4.08
C ALA A 213 4.51 -14.30 -4.08
N ASP A 214 3.92 -14.33 -5.27
CA ASP A 214 2.47 -14.23 -5.48
C ASP A 214 1.66 -15.25 -4.67
N SER A 215 2.16 -16.49 -4.55
CA SER A 215 1.52 -17.55 -3.78
C SER A 215 1.44 -17.24 -2.28
N ASP A 216 2.46 -16.57 -1.74
CA ASP A 216 2.48 -16.16 -0.33
C ASP A 216 1.56 -14.96 -0.11
N ALA A 217 1.61 -13.97 -1.01
CA ALA A 217 0.71 -12.82 -0.97
C ALA A 217 -0.76 -13.25 -1.04
N GLU A 218 -1.08 -14.22 -1.91
CA GLU A 218 -2.44 -14.79 -2.04
C GLU A 218 -2.90 -15.47 -0.74
N ARG A 219 -2.03 -16.31 -0.16
CA ARG A 219 -2.31 -17.00 1.10
C ARG A 219 -2.51 -16.01 2.26
N TYR A 220 -1.67 -14.99 2.37
CA TYR A 220 -1.82 -13.98 3.43
C TYR A 220 -3.07 -13.13 3.24
N ALA A 221 -3.45 -12.80 2.01
CA ALA A 221 -4.69 -12.08 1.72
C ALA A 221 -5.93 -12.92 2.10
N GLN A 222 -5.93 -14.23 1.84
CA GLN A 222 -6.99 -15.14 2.26
C GLN A 222 -7.17 -15.17 3.78
N LEU A 223 -6.05 -15.30 4.52
CA LEU A 223 -6.06 -15.25 5.99
C LEU A 223 -6.55 -13.89 6.51
N ALA A 224 -6.09 -12.81 5.90
CA ALA A 224 -6.50 -11.45 6.25
C ALA A 224 -8.01 -11.21 6.05
N LEU A 225 -8.59 -11.70 4.95
CA LEU A 225 -10.05 -11.63 4.72
C LEU A 225 -10.80 -12.39 5.81
N SER A 226 -10.34 -13.58 6.17
CA SER A 226 -10.97 -14.38 7.23
C SER A 226 -10.88 -13.70 8.60
N TRP A 227 -9.71 -13.12 8.91
CA TRP A 227 -9.50 -12.34 10.12
C TRP A 227 -10.42 -11.12 10.15
N GLN A 228 -10.47 -10.35 9.03
CA GLN A 228 -11.26 -9.13 8.93
C GLN A 228 -12.75 -9.38 9.12
N LEU A 229 -13.31 -10.46 8.52
CA LEU A 229 -14.69 -10.87 8.74
C LEU A 229 -14.99 -11.14 10.23
N SER A 230 -14.07 -11.79 10.93
CA SER A 230 -14.21 -12.05 12.37
C SER A 230 -14.10 -10.78 13.19
N HIS A 231 -13.17 -9.89 12.83
CA HIS A 231 -12.94 -8.62 13.50
C HIS A 231 -14.13 -7.68 13.36
N ASP A 232 -14.71 -7.58 12.16
CA ASP A 232 -15.79 -6.64 11.83
C ASP A 232 -17.19 -7.14 12.23
N ARG A 233 -17.31 -8.40 12.63
CA ARG A 233 -18.61 -9.05 12.92
C ARG A 233 -19.50 -8.21 13.85
N SER A 234 -18.94 -7.65 14.92
CA SER A 234 -19.69 -6.83 15.88
C SER A 234 -20.18 -5.54 15.25
N ALA A 235 -19.33 -4.86 14.48
CA ALA A 235 -19.69 -3.61 13.81
C ALA A 235 -20.73 -3.84 12.71
N VAL A 236 -20.61 -4.92 11.94
CA VAL A 236 -21.62 -5.30 10.94
C VAL A 236 -22.95 -5.65 11.60
N SER A 237 -22.93 -6.33 12.76
CA SER A 237 -24.15 -6.62 13.53
C SER A 237 -24.85 -5.35 14.03
N GLY A 238 -24.09 -4.28 14.29
CA GLY A 238 -24.65 -2.97 14.63
C GLY A 238 -25.42 -2.30 13.48
N LEU A 239 -25.17 -2.71 12.24
CA LEU A 239 -25.87 -2.19 11.04
C LEU A 239 -27.12 -2.99 10.68
N TYR A 240 -27.50 -4.00 11.48
CA TYR A 240 -28.66 -4.83 11.21
C TYR A 240 -29.95 -4.01 11.22
N ASP A 241 -30.76 -4.13 10.16
CA ASP A 241 -31.97 -3.33 9.91
C ASP A 241 -31.76 -1.80 9.84
N ILE A 242 -30.51 -1.35 9.70
CA ILE A 242 -30.17 0.08 9.51
C ILE A 242 -29.75 0.28 8.04
N PRO A 243 -30.30 1.27 7.33
CA PRO A 243 -29.82 1.63 6.00
C PRO A 243 -28.35 2.05 6.04
N THR A 244 -27.52 1.43 5.19
CA THR A 244 -26.12 1.72 4.99
C THR A 244 -25.77 1.67 3.51
N THR A 245 -24.49 1.78 3.14
CA THR A 245 -24.05 1.63 1.75
C THR A 245 -23.06 0.48 1.60
N GLN A 246 -23.22 -0.27 0.51
CA GLN A 246 -22.30 -1.30 0.06
C GLN A 246 -21.36 -0.68 -0.98
N LEU A 247 -20.05 -0.78 -0.74
CA LEU A 247 -18.99 -0.21 -1.56
C LEU A 247 -18.42 -1.20 -2.57
N PHE A 248 -18.48 -2.49 -2.27
CA PHE A 248 -18.25 -3.57 -3.25
C PHE A 248 -18.90 -4.88 -2.80
N SER A 249 -19.03 -5.79 -3.77
CA SER A 249 -19.30 -7.21 -3.56
C SER A 249 -18.37 -8.00 -4.47
N ARG A 250 -17.52 -8.87 -3.90
CA ARG A 250 -16.51 -9.64 -4.64
C ARG A 250 -16.43 -11.07 -4.12
N LYS A 251 -16.19 -12.01 -5.03
CA LYS A 251 -15.85 -13.39 -4.66
C LYS A 251 -14.60 -13.86 -5.39
N TYR A 252 -13.94 -14.85 -4.82
CA TYR A 252 -12.82 -15.53 -5.47
C TYR A 252 -13.26 -16.13 -6.81
N GLY A 253 -12.47 -15.95 -7.84
CA GLY A 253 -12.71 -16.49 -9.17
C GLY A 253 -13.73 -15.72 -10.02
N MET A 254 -14.38 -14.65 -9.50
CA MET A 254 -15.26 -13.84 -10.35
C MET A 254 -14.45 -12.96 -11.32
N GLU A 255 -15.05 -12.70 -12.49
CA GLU A 255 -14.48 -11.76 -13.46
C GLU A 255 -14.95 -10.33 -13.16
N VAL A 256 -13.98 -9.40 -13.06
CA VAL A 256 -14.25 -7.96 -12.94
C VAL A 256 -13.33 -7.24 -13.91
N ASP A 257 -13.87 -6.47 -14.83
CA ASP A 257 -13.13 -5.72 -15.84
C ASP A 257 -12.12 -6.58 -16.63
N GLY A 258 -12.50 -7.84 -16.92
CA GLY A 258 -11.67 -8.79 -17.66
C GLY A 258 -10.54 -9.43 -16.83
N LYS A 259 -10.57 -9.27 -15.51
CA LYS A 259 -9.61 -9.88 -14.59
C LYS A 259 -10.30 -10.82 -13.60
N THR A 260 -9.81 -12.05 -13.53
CA THR A 260 -10.25 -13.02 -12.51
C THR A 260 -9.76 -12.58 -11.13
N GLN A 261 -10.69 -12.38 -10.21
CA GLN A 261 -10.40 -11.90 -8.85
C GLN A 261 -9.79 -13.02 -7.99
N GLN A 262 -8.66 -12.72 -7.38
CA GLN A 262 -8.02 -13.54 -6.35
C GLN A 262 -8.21 -12.91 -4.97
N TYR A 263 -7.90 -13.62 -3.89
CA TYR A 263 -8.00 -13.06 -2.53
C TYR A 263 -7.17 -11.79 -2.35
N ARG A 264 -5.97 -11.73 -2.96
CA ARG A 264 -5.12 -10.54 -2.94
C ARG A 264 -5.77 -9.34 -3.62
N ASP A 265 -6.55 -9.55 -4.69
CA ASP A 265 -7.25 -8.45 -5.39
C ASP A 265 -8.40 -7.91 -4.54
N ILE A 266 -9.17 -8.83 -3.92
CA ILE A 266 -10.28 -8.49 -3.02
C ILE A 266 -9.75 -7.70 -1.81
N TYR A 267 -8.67 -8.19 -1.18
CA TYR A 267 -8.10 -7.53 -0.02
C TYR A 267 -7.45 -6.18 -0.37
N ALA A 268 -6.79 -6.07 -1.53
CA ALA A 268 -6.25 -4.82 -2.04
C ALA A 268 -7.34 -3.76 -2.24
N GLN A 269 -8.50 -4.15 -2.81
CA GLN A 269 -9.64 -3.25 -2.96
C GLN A 269 -10.22 -2.84 -1.59
N TYR A 270 -10.33 -3.79 -0.64
CA TYR A 270 -10.72 -3.50 0.74
C TYR A 270 -9.82 -2.42 1.35
N LEU A 271 -8.49 -2.58 1.32
CA LEU A 271 -7.55 -1.61 1.87
C LEU A 271 -7.64 -0.24 1.19
N THR A 272 -7.81 -0.23 -0.14
CA THR A 272 -7.95 1.01 -0.92
C THR A 272 -9.19 1.80 -0.46
N LEU A 273 -10.32 1.14 -0.34
CA LEU A 273 -11.57 1.78 0.07
C LEU A 273 -11.52 2.19 1.55
N ARG A 274 -11.00 1.32 2.43
CA ARG A 274 -10.84 1.63 3.84
C ARG A 274 -9.90 2.82 4.10
N ALA A 275 -8.92 3.05 3.21
CA ALA A 275 -8.05 4.21 3.31
C ALA A 275 -8.84 5.53 3.18
N SER A 276 -9.91 5.55 2.39
CA SER A 276 -10.80 6.71 2.20
C SER A 276 -11.98 6.70 3.17
N TRP A 277 -12.50 5.52 3.53
CA TRP A 277 -13.63 5.33 4.46
C TRP A 277 -13.21 4.45 5.64
N PRO A 278 -12.61 5.03 6.69
CA PRO A 278 -12.03 4.25 7.81
C PRO A 278 -13.04 3.44 8.62
N LYS A 279 -14.34 3.79 8.56
CA LYS A 279 -15.41 3.02 9.20
C LYS A 279 -15.88 1.80 8.39
N ALA A 280 -15.37 1.65 7.15
CA ALA A 280 -15.79 0.54 6.30
C ALA A 280 -15.49 -0.81 6.95
N VAL A 281 -16.49 -1.70 6.90
CA VAL A 281 -16.47 -3.02 7.54
C VAL A 281 -16.79 -4.12 6.54
N LEU A 282 -16.12 -5.26 6.70
CA LEU A 282 -16.24 -6.41 5.81
C LEU A 282 -17.28 -7.40 6.36
N ALA A 283 -18.21 -7.83 5.52
CA ALA A 283 -19.23 -8.82 5.82
C ALA A 283 -19.12 -10.01 4.87
N TRP A 284 -19.55 -11.19 5.34
CA TRP A 284 -19.78 -12.36 4.49
C TRP A 284 -21.25 -12.42 4.09
N ALA A 285 -21.54 -12.35 2.81
CA ALA A 285 -22.90 -12.23 2.31
C ALA A 285 -23.83 -13.36 2.78
N ALA A 286 -23.30 -14.58 2.90
CA ALA A 286 -24.10 -15.74 3.33
C ALA A 286 -24.63 -15.63 4.77
N ASP A 287 -24.07 -14.77 5.60
CA ASP A 287 -24.50 -14.58 7.00
C ASP A 287 -25.78 -13.72 7.11
N TYR A 288 -26.25 -13.10 6.00
CA TYR A 288 -27.34 -12.12 6.01
C TYR A 288 -28.44 -12.48 5.03
N SER A 289 -29.71 -12.51 5.51
CA SER A 289 -30.86 -12.88 4.69
C SER A 289 -31.09 -11.92 3.52
N TYR A 290 -30.65 -10.67 3.64
CA TYR A 290 -30.67 -9.69 2.56
C TYR A 290 -29.98 -10.21 1.28
N TYR A 291 -28.84 -10.90 1.41
CA TYR A 291 -28.08 -11.44 0.28
C TYR A 291 -28.49 -12.84 -0.14
N THR A 292 -29.06 -13.64 0.78
CA THR A 292 -29.41 -15.06 0.51
C THR A 292 -30.84 -15.27 0.06
N ARG A 293 -31.70 -14.27 0.23
CA ARG A 293 -33.10 -14.38 -0.19
C ARG A 293 -33.22 -14.60 -1.70
N TYR A 294 -34.26 -15.31 -2.12
CA TYR A 294 -34.52 -15.64 -3.52
C TYR A 294 -33.52 -16.60 -4.17
N GLY A 295 -32.70 -17.30 -3.40
CA GLY A 295 -31.75 -18.31 -3.91
C GLY A 295 -30.55 -17.70 -4.63
N HIS A 296 -30.21 -16.46 -4.36
CA HIS A 296 -28.97 -15.85 -4.88
C HIS A 296 -27.74 -16.53 -4.28
N GLU A 297 -26.68 -16.62 -5.09
CA GLU A 297 -25.36 -16.99 -4.58
C GLU A 297 -24.92 -15.98 -3.54
N ALA A 298 -24.37 -16.46 -2.43
CA ALA A 298 -24.02 -15.62 -1.30
C ALA A 298 -22.57 -15.82 -0.81
N ASP A 299 -21.72 -16.42 -1.63
CA ASP A 299 -20.29 -16.63 -1.37
C ASP A 299 -19.44 -15.38 -1.72
N TYR A 300 -19.89 -14.21 -1.24
CA TYR A 300 -19.27 -12.91 -1.50
C TYR A 300 -18.72 -12.25 -0.24
N TYR A 301 -17.58 -11.63 -0.38
CA TYR A 301 -17.09 -10.57 0.51
C TYR A 301 -17.81 -9.27 0.15
N VAL A 302 -18.46 -8.66 1.12
CA VAL A 302 -19.21 -7.41 0.96
C VAL A 302 -18.56 -6.36 1.84
N LEU A 303 -18.19 -5.22 1.26
CA LEU A 303 -17.71 -4.08 2.02
C LEU A 303 -18.85 -3.10 2.22
N LEU A 304 -19.21 -2.86 3.46
CA LEU A 304 -20.15 -1.81 3.88
C LEU A 304 -19.38 -0.57 4.30
N SER A 305 -19.93 0.63 4.06
CA SER A 305 -19.27 1.89 4.45
C SER A 305 -19.11 2.08 5.96
N GLY A 306 -19.92 1.37 6.75
CA GLY A 306 -20.02 1.60 8.20
C GLY A 306 -20.76 2.88 8.58
N GLU A 307 -21.32 3.62 7.61
CA GLU A 307 -22.18 4.77 7.87
C GLU A 307 -23.63 4.33 8.03
N GLU A 308 -24.34 4.96 8.96
CA GLU A 308 -25.75 4.71 9.28
C GLU A 308 -26.61 5.84 8.73
N PHE A 309 -27.72 5.50 8.10
CA PHE A 309 -28.62 6.47 7.49
C PHE A 309 -30.05 6.32 8.03
N GLY A 310 -30.78 7.43 8.07
CA GLY A 310 -32.19 7.44 8.46
C GLY A 310 -33.12 6.80 7.42
N SER A 311 -32.69 6.71 6.18
CA SER A 311 -33.45 6.07 5.09
C SER A 311 -32.53 5.52 3.99
N VAL A 312 -33.06 4.59 3.19
CA VAL A 312 -32.39 4.09 1.97
C VAL A 312 -32.16 5.23 0.94
N ALA A 313 -33.02 6.24 0.94
CA ALA A 313 -32.84 7.42 0.07
C ALA A 313 -31.61 8.25 0.48
N ASP A 314 -31.39 8.45 1.79
CA ASP A 314 -30.21 9.14 2.31
C ASP A 314 -28.93 8.35 2.02
N ALA A 315 -28.95 7.02 2.20
CA ALA A 315 -27.84 6.14 1.84
C ALA A 315 -27.47 6.25 0.36
N ARG A 316 -28.47 6.30 -0.53
CA ARG A 316 -28.26 6.47 -1.97
C ARG A 316 -27.71 7.86 -2.30
N ALA A 317 -28.20 8.91 -1.66
CA ALA A 317 -27.69 10.26 -1.83
C ALA A 317 -26.22 10.34 -1.43
N TRP A 318 -25.83 9.68 -0.32
CA TRP A 318 -24.44 9.62 0.12
C TRP A 318 -23.51 9.00 -0.95
N CYS A 319 -23.92 7.92 -1.64
CA CYS A 319 -23.12 7.37 -2.74
C CYS A 319 -22.83 8.44 -3.81
N SER A 320 -23.86 9.15 -4.27
CA SER A 320 -23.72 10.21 -5.29
C SER A 320 -22.87 11.39 -4.80
N ASP A 321 -23.06 11.82 -3.55
CA ASP A 321 -22.35 12.95 -2.96
C ASP A 321 -20.86 12.67 -2.75
N ASN A 322 -20.49 11.39 -2.58
CA ASN A 322 -19.11 10.94 -2.47
C ASN A 322 -18.49 10.53 -3.82
N GLY A 323 -19.18 10.78 -4.94
CA GLY A 323 -18.64 10.63 -6.30
C GLY A 323 -18.58 9.20 -6.79
N PHE A 324 -19.31 8.26 -6.17
CA PHE A 324 -19.42 6.90 -6.68
C PHE A 324 -20.26 6.85 -7.97
N GLY A 325 -19.85 6.00 -8.91
CA GLY A 325 -20.64 5.63 -10.06
C GLY A 325 -21.92 4.85 -9.67
N GLU A 326 -22.84 4.76 -10.59
CA GLU A 326 -24.15 4.13 -10.35
C GLU A 326 -24.06 2.66 -9.87
N ASN A 327 -23.00 1.94 -10.28
CA ASN A 327 -22.76 0.53 -9.93
C ASN A 327 -21.67 0.32 -8.86
N ASP A 328 -21.04 1.39 -8.39
CA ASP A 328 -19.89 1.31 -7.49
C ASP A 328 -20.28 1.46 -6.02
N CYS A 329 -21.51 1.91 -5.75
CA CYS A 329 -22.04 2.07 -4.41
C CYS A 329 -23.55 1.83 -4.43
N MET A 330 -24.05 1.04 -3.51
CA MET A 330 -25.44 0.67 -3.43
C MET A 330 -25.98 0.87 -2.02
N ALA A 331 -27.13 1.53 -1.89
CA ALA A 331 -27.84 1.59 -0.61
C ALA A 331 -28.41 0.22 -0.26
N VAL A 332 -28.12 -0.29 0.93
CA VAL A 332 -28.53 -1.60 1.43
C VAL A 332 -29.09 -1.48 2.85
N GLN A 333 -29.93 -2.41 3.23
CA GLN A 333 -30.40 -2.63 4.61
C GLN A 333 -30.30 -4.12 4.88
N ILE A 334 -29.23 -4.51 5.55
CA ILE A 334 -28.96 -5.93 5.86
C ILE A 334 -29.86 -6.41 6.98
N ASN A 335 -30.34 -7.68 6.89
CA ASN A 335 -31.23 -8.31 7.85
C ASN A 335 -31.02 -9.84 7.91
#